data_ce5a0261d687fd4cfe8eadcf12fa2baf
#
_entry.id   ce5a0261d687fd4cfe8eadcf12fa2baf
#
_cell.length_a   1.000
_cell.length_b   1.000
_cell.length_c   1.000
_cell.angle_alpha   90.00
_cell.angle_beta   90.00
_cell.angle_gamma   90.00
#
_symmetry.space_group_name_H-M   'P 1'
#
loop_
_entity.id
_entity.type
_entity.pdbx_description
1 polymer ?
#
loop_
_entity_poly.entity_id
_entity_poly.type
_entity_poly.pdbx_seq_one_letter_code
_entity_poly.pdbx_strand_id
1 'polypeptide(L)'
;EFQDEDKKEAYLSVANNQPSRLLEGEKPRLFDEWQDAPKIWGAIRKDIDDTGLKGQYILTGSSSQKVDTPHTGTLRISTLRMFPMSLYESGESSGNVSLLDLFNGKSIEWEESKINIDDLIYAICRGGWPQSIDVENKEVALSIASDLFYQTCHSDISTISQTKRNPLWAERLLRSYSRNICTLAETKTIYADLTSTTEISKPTFYDYFHDLEDLYIIDEIPAWCPAIRSRDAIRAGNKRNLVDPSIAVAALGLSPDYFNSDFKTLGFLFESLCIRDLKIYSSGLNGEVSYYHDRY
;
A
#
# COMPACT_ATOMS: atom_id res chain seq x y z
N GLU A 1 -1.97 19.13 -13.18
CA GLU A 1 -2.12 19.72 -14.52
C GLU A 1 -2.57 18.66 -15.54
N PHE A 2 -2.15 17.38 -15.42
CA PHE A 2 -2.59 16.29 -16.32
C PHE A 2 -4.01 15.79 -16.01
N GLN A 3 -4.59 16.14 -14.87
CA GLN A 3 -5.98 15.81 -14.49
C GLN A 3 -6.99 16.89 -14.91
N ASP A 4 -6.54 18.08 -15.35
CA ASP A 4 -7.42 19.13 -15.85
C ASP A 4 -7.84 18.79 -17.31
N GLU A 5 -9.04 18.25 -17.49
CA GLU A 5 -9.53 17.76 -18.78
C GLU A 5 -9.48 18.84 -19.86
N ASP A 6 -9.72 20.12 -19.50
CA ASP A 6 -9.70 21.24 -20.48
C ASP A 6 -8.29 21.54 -21.00
N LYS A 7 -7.25 21.16 -20.26
CA LYS A 7 -5.84 21.44 -20.60
C LYS A 7 -5.01 20.19 -20.83
N LYS A 8 -5.54 19.01 -20.49
CA LYS A 8 -4.83 17.73 -20.54
C LYS A 8 -4.15 17.50 -21.88
N GLU A 9 -4.90 17.65 -22.98
CA GLU A 9 -4.35 17.42 -24.32
C GLU A 9 -3.20 18.37 -24.67
N ALA A 10 -3.32 19.65 -24.27
CA ALA A 10 -2.27 20.64 -24.51
C ALA A 10 -1.01 20.31 -23.71
N TYR A 11 -1.14 19.96 -22.42
CA TYR A 11 -0.01 19.55 -21.58
C TYR A 11 0.63 18.26 -22.06
N LEU A 12 -0.14 17.25 -22.44
CA LEU A 12 0.39 16.00 -23.01
C LEU A 12 1.12 16.23 -24.33
N SER A 13 0.62 17.14 -25.18
CA SER A 13 1.30 17.54 -26.41
C SER A 13 2.66 18.18 -26.11
N VAL A 14 2.74 19.09 -25.15
CA VAL A 14 4.00 19.71 -24.72
C VAL A 14 4.93 18.66 -24.09
N ALA A 15 4.40 17.79 -23.21
CA ALA A 15 5.17 16.73 -22.57
C ALA A 15 5.79 15.77 -23.61
N ASN A 16 5.08 15.49 -24.70
CA ASN A 16 5.54 14.60 -25.74
C ASN A 16 6.56 15.22 -26.71
N ASN A 17 6.43 16.53 -27.00
CA ASN A 17 7.24 17.20 -28.00
C ASN A 17 8.37 18.04 -27.41
N GLN A 18 8.13 18.70 -26.29
CA GLN A 18 9.06 19.63 -25.63
C GLN A 18 8.95 19.52 -24.09
N PRO A 19 9.23 18.35 -23.49
CA PRO A 19 9.01 18.13 -22.04
C PRO A 19 9.79 19.10 -21.15
N SER A 20 10.93 19.64 -21.60
CA SER A 20 11.72 20.62 -20.88
C SER A 20 10.98 21.93 -20.59
N ARG A 21 10.01 22.32 -21.42
CA ARG A 21 9.18 23.51 -21.15
C ARG A 21 8.30 23.35 -19.91
N LEU A 22 7.87 22.14 -19.60
CA LEU A 22 7.09 21.88 -18.39
C LEU A 22 7.92 21.98 -17.11
N LEU A 23 9.25 22.00 -17.24
CA LEU A 23 10.17 22.14 -16.11
C LEU A 23 10.42 23.58 -15.71
N GLU A 24 10.01 24.55 -16.53
CA GLU A 24 10.21 25.97 -16.29
C GLU A 24 9.24 26.48 -15.18
N GLY A 25 9.68 27.45 -14.39
CA GLY A 25 8.90 28.11 -13.34
C GLY A 25 9.39 27.79 -11.93
N GLU A 26 8.50 28.06 -10.95
CA GLU A 26 8.82 27.89 -9.53
C GLU A 26 9.12 26.45 -9.15
N LYS A 27 10.00 26.27 -8.13
CA LYS A 27 10.43 24.97 -7.59
C LYS A 27 10.12 24.92 -6.07
N PRO A 28 9.85 23.72 -5.52
CA PRO A 28 9.70 22.42 -6.19
C PRO A 28 8.47 22.34 -7.08
N ARG A 29 8.60 21.65 -8.20
CA ARG A 29 7.51 21.49 -9.16
C ARG A 29 6.90 20.10 -9.06
N LEU A 30 5.57 20.03 -8.89
CA LEU A 30 4.80 18.79 -8.79
C LEU A 30 4.29 18.36 -10.16
N PHE A 31 4.51 17.09 -10.50
CA PHE A 31 3.91 16.40 -11.63
C PHE A 31 3.04 15.27 -11.09
N ASP A 32 1.74 15.51 -11.03
CA ASP A 32 0.75 14.54 -10.60
C ASP A 32 0.38 13.62 -11.74
N GLU A 33 0.25 12.30 -11.45
CA GLU A 33 0.05 11.23 -12.43
C GLU A 33 1.10 11.30 -13.57
N TRP A 34 2.39 11.42 -13.19
CA TRP A 34 3.49 11.60 -14.15
C TRP A 34 3.58 10.48 -15.20
N GLN A 35 3.04 9.30 -14.90
CA GLN A 35 3.02 8.16 -15.82
C GLN A 35 2.20 8.43 -17.09
N ASP A 36 1.28 9.39 -17.07
CA ASP A 36 0.54 9.83 -18.27
C ASP A 36 1.46 10.56 -19.27
N ALA A 37 2.62 11.04 -18.80
CA ALA A 37 3.59 11.80 -19.58
C ALA A 37 5.04 11.32 -19.34
N PRO A 38 5.37 10.06 -19.70
CA PRO A 38 6.64 9.41 -19.30
C PRO A 38 7.91 10.10 -19.79
N LYS A 39 7.82 10.91 -20.85
CA LYS A 39 8.98 11.68 -21.36
C LYS A 39 9.48 12.77 -20.39
N ILE A 40 8.61 13.20 -19.46
CA ILE A 40 9.00 14.14 -18.39
C ILE A 40 10.12 13.55 -17.54
N TRP A 41 10.12 12.25 -17.27
CA TRP A 41 11.17 11.57 -16.53
C TRP A 41 12.57 11.82 -17.10
N GLY A 42 12.73 11.69 -18.42
CA GLY A 42 13.99 11.95 -19.11
C GLY A 42 14.41 13.42 -19.03
N ALA A 43 13.44 14.34 -19.15
CA ALA A 43 13.70 15.78 -19.07
C ALA A 43 14.12 16.20 -17.65
N ILE A 44 13.43 15.73 -16.62
CA ILE A 44 13.77 15.96 -15.21
C ILE A 44 15.18 15.45 -14.91
N ARG A 45 15.49 14.23 -15.34
CA ARG A 45 16.79 13.64 -15.12
C ARG A 45 17.91 14.47 -15.75
N LYS A 46 17.68 14.95 -16.99
CA LYS A 46 18.63 15.82 -17.67
C LYS A 46 18.82 17.15 -16.93
N ASP A 47 17.73 17.78 -16.50
CA ASP A 47 17.78 19.05 -15.76
C ASP A 47 18.56 18.90 -14.43
N ILE A 48 18.33 17.78 -13.71
CA ILE A 48 19.10 17.47 -12.49
C ILE A 48 20.59 17.29 -12.80
N ASP A 49 20.93 16.63 -13.91
CA ASP A 49 22.33 16.44 -14.31
C ASP A 49 22.98 17.77 -14.72
N ASP A 50 22.26 18.64 -15.41
CA ASP A 50 22.75 19.93 -15.89
C ASP A 50 22.89 20.96 -14.75
N THR A 51 21.97 20.97 -13.78
CA THR A 51 21.92 21.96 -12.69
C THR A 51 22.61 21.52 -11.41
N GLY A 52 22.67 20.21 -11.13
CA GLY A 52 23.15 19.64 -9.87
C GLY A 52 22.25 19.92 -8.66
N LEU A 53 21.08 20.55 -8.86
CA LEU A 53 20.17 20.94 -7.77
C LEU A 53 19.31 19.76 -7.33
N LYS A 54 19.06 19.67 -6.01
CA LYS A 54 18.22 18.64 -5.38
C LYS A 54 16.85 19.22 -4.97
N GLY A 55 15.84 18.34 -4.83
CA GLY A 55 14.52 18.73 -4.34
C GLY A 55 13.73 19.63 -5.30
N GLN A 56 14.06 19.61 -6.59
CA GLN A 56 13.43 20.49 -7.57
C GLN A 56 12.10 19.95 -8.09
N TYR A 57 11.88 18.64 -8.02
CA TYR A 57 10.74 17.97 -8.61
C TYR A 57 10.12 16.96 -7.65
N ILE A 58 8.79 16.88 -7.68
CA ILE A 58 7.99 15.86 -7.02
C ILE A 58 7.14 15.21 -8.12
N LEU A 59 7.22 13.87 -8.22
CA LEU A 59 6.40 13.09 -9.14
C LEU A 59 5.50 12.19 -8.31
N THR A 60 4.19 12.25 -8.55
CA THR A 60 3.22 11.39 -7.89
C THR A 60 2.57 10.46 -8.90
N GLY A 61 2.16 9.28 -8.45
CA GLY A 61 1.44 8.31 -9.25
C GLY A 61 0.76 7.29 -8.35
N SER A 62 -0.39 6.83 -8.77
CA SER A 62 -1.30 5.97 -7.99
C SER A 62 -0.92 4.48 -7.99
N SER A 63 0.08 4.08 -8.76
CA SER A 63 0.47 2.68 -8.90
C SER A 63 1.95 2.52 -9.27
N SER A 64 2.46 1.30 -9.12
CA SER A 64 3.80 0.93 -9.55
C SER A 64 3.90 0.66 -11.06
N GLN A 65 3.07 1.32 -11.87
CA GLN A 65 3.08 1.09 -13.32
C GLN A 65 4.50 1.02 -13.85
N LYS A 66 4.81 -0.06 -14.54
CA LYS A 66 6.06 -0.21 -15.30
C LYS A 66 6.03 0.76 -16.48
N VAL A 67 6.28 2.02 -16.19
CA VAL A 67 6.50 3.01 -17.23
C VAL A 67 7.81 2.66 -17.89
N ASP A 68 7.77 2.43 -19.19
CA ASP A 68 8.96 2.15 -19.99
C ASP A 68 9.82 3.42 -20.04
N THR A 69 10.57 3.66 -18.96
CA THR A 69 11.50 4.78 -18.89
C THR A 69 12.81 4.34 -19.52
N PRO A 70 13.28 5.05 -20.55
CA PRO A 70 14.51 4.66 -21.28
C PRO A 70 15.78 4.69 -20.42
N HIS A 71 15.68 5.19 -19.21
CA HIS A 71 16.80 5.32 -18.26
C HIS A 71 16.34 5.18 -16.81
N THR A 72 17.18 4.54 -15.98
CA THR A 72 16.94 4.47 -14.54
C THR A 72 17.13 5.83 -13.86
N GLY A 73 16.32 6.11 -12.82
CA GLY A 73 16.48 7.31 -11.96
C GLY A 73 17.55 7.16 -10.88
N THR A 74 18.36 6.12 -10.93
CA THR A 74 19.35 5.77 -9.89
C THR A 74 20.24 6.94 -9.52
N LEU A 75 20.36 7.22 -8.24
CA LEU A 75 21.13 8.33 -7.62
C LEU A 75 20.57 9.74 -7.86
N ARG A 76 19.48 9.90 -8.60
CA ARG A 76 18.86 11.19 -8.92
C ARG A 76 17.47 11.34 -8.36
N ILE A 77 16.70 10.25 -8.34
CA ILE A 77 15.31 10.22 -7.91
C ILE A 77 15.18 9.17 -6.81
N SER A 78 14.62 9.58 -5.69
CA SER A 78 14.27 8.71 -4.58
C SER A 78 12.77 8.41 -4.63
N THR A 79 12.38 7.18 -4.39
CA THR A 79 10.98 6.78 -4.30
C THR A 79 10.54 6.79 -2.84
N LEU A 80 9.42 7.45 -2.57
CA LEU A 80 8.73 7.41 -1.29
C LEU A 80 7.37 6.76 -1.51
N ARG A 81 7.11 5.67 -0.81
CA ARG A 81 5.79 5.04 -0.80
C ARG A 81 4.91 5.74 0.23
N MET A 82 3.73 6.18 -0.19
CA MET A 82 2.69 6.65 0.73
C MET A 82 1.86 5.45 1.20
N PHE A 83 1.59 5.42 2.49
CA PHE A 83 0.73 4.43 3.13
C PHE A 83 -0.61 5.06 3.53
N PRO A 84 -1.65 4.27 3.84
CA PRO A 84 -2.79 4.76 4.61
C PRO A 84 -2.31 5.40 5.92
N MET A 85 -3.10 6.28 6.52
CA MET A 85 -2.71 6.96 7.77
C MET A 85 -2.62 5.97 8.93
N SER A 86 -1.58 6.12 9.74
CA SER A 86 -1.43 5.42 11.02
C SER A 86 -2.40 5.96 12.08
N LEU A 87 -2.55 5.24 13.19
CA LEU A 87 -3.33 5.74 14.33
C LEU A 87 -2.77 7.03 14.93
N TYR A 88 -1.48 7.30 14.74
CA TYR A 88 -0.88 8.57 15.16
C TYR A 88 -1.27 9.71 14.23
N GLU A 89 -1.21 9.50 12.92
CA GLU A 89 -1.58 10.51 11.91
C GLU A 89 -3.08 10.82 11.93
N SER A 90 -3.92 9.84 12.26
CA SER A 90 -5.38 10.03 12.45
C SER A 90 -5.76 10.61 13.82
N GLY A 91 -4.78 10.85 14.70
CA GLY A 91 -5.01 11.45 16.03
C GLY A 91 -5.57 10.50 17.08
N GLU A 92 -5.64 9.21 16.81
CA GLU A 92 -6.14 8.17 17.72
C GLU A 92 -5.05 7.67 18.68
N SER A 93 -3.78 7.69 18.24
CA SER A 93 -2.63 7.43 19.12
C SER A 93 -2.08 8.73 19.71
N SER A 94 -1.71 8.71 21.00
CA SER A 94 -1.09 9.85 21.69
C SER A 94 0.32 10.17 21.20
N GLY A 95 1.01 9.20 20.59
CA GLY A 95 2.41 9.33 20.19
C GLY A 95 3.42 9.37 21.35
N ASN A 96 3.00 9.05 22.57
CA ASN A 96 3.86 9.11 23.77
C ASN A 96 5.02 8.11 23.71
N VAL A 97 4.85 7.00 22.96
CA VAL A 97 5.91 6.04 22.69
C VAL A 97 6.43 6.24 21.27
N SER A 98 7.65 6.74 21.15
CA SER A 98 8.33 6.94 19.87
C SER A 98 9.18 5.73 19.51
N LEU A 99 9.02 5.20 18.29
CA LEU A 99 9.85 4.11 17.76
C LEU A 99 11.34 4.53 17.71
N LEU A 100 11.63 5.79 17.35
CA LEU A 100 12.98 6.33 17.36
C LEU A 100 13.60 6.33 18.77
N ASP A 101 12.79 6.69 19.77
CA ASP A 101 13.26 6.71 21.16
C ASP A 101 13.56 5.31 21.69
N LEU A 102 12.76 4.30 21.27
CA LEU A 102 13.03 2.89 21.56
C LEU A 102 14.34 2.42 20.94
N PHE A 103 14.61 2.75 19.69
CA PHE A 103 15.90 2.44 19.06
C PHE A 103 17.08 3.14 19.72
N ASN A 104 16.87 4.32 20.29
CA ASN A 104 17.89 5.05 21.04
C ASN A 104 18.02 4.58 22.51
N GLY A 105 17.29 3.53 22.91
CA GLY A 105 17.36 2.95 24.26
C GLY A 105 16.75 3.81 25.36
N LYS A 106 15.85 4.75 25.02
CA LYS A 106 15.11 5.50 26.03
C LYS A 106 14.12 4.59 26.76
N SER A 107 13.99 4.79 28.07
CA SER A 107 12.97 4.13 28.87
C SER A 107 11.59 4.60 28.49
N ILE A 108 10.63 3.67 28.41
CA ILE A 108 9.23 3.99 28.19
C ILE A 108 8.57 4.24 29.55
N GLU A 109 7.92 5.37 29.70
CA GLU A 109 6.96 5.58 30.77
C GLU A 109 5.61 5.01 30.33
N TRP A 110 5.02 4.17 31.19
CA TRP A 110 3.74 3.55 30.89
C TRP A 110 2.63 4.61 30.94
N GLU A 111 1.89 4.74 29.86
CA GLU A 111 0.67 5.54 29.80
C GLU A 111 -0.50 4.67 29.33
N GLU A 112 -1.69 4.96 29.86
CA GLU A 112 -2.90 4.31 29.39
C GLU A 112 -3.27 4.82 27.98
N SER A 113 -3.61 3.89 27.11
CA SER A 113 -4.18 4.22 25.80
C SER A 113 -5.57 4.84 25.98
N LYS A 114 -5.86 5.90 25.24
CA LYS A 114 -7.18 6.50 25.20
C LYS A 114 -8.17 5.72 24.32
N ILE A 115 -7.65 4.84 23.45
CA ILE A 115 -8.47 4.03 22.56
C ILE A 115 -8.96 2.80 23.32
N ASN A 116 -10.26 2.62 23.37
CA ASN A 116 -10.88 1.40 23.90
C ASN A 116 -11.03 0.34 22.82
N ILE A 117 -11.52 -0.85 23.18
CA ILE A 117 -11.62 -1.98 22.24
C ILE A 117 -12.61 -1.70 21.10
N ASP A 118 -13.72 -1.02 21.37
CA ASP A 118 -14.72 -0.70 20.34
C ASP A 118 -14.19 0.33 19.34
N ASP A 119 -13.47 1.35 19.85
CA ASP A 119 -12.80 2.33 18.99
C ASP A 119 -11.69 1.70 18.16
N LEU A 120 -10.95 0.73 18.73
CA LEU A 120 -9.93 -0.02 18.00
C LEU A 120 -10.54 -0.88 16.89
N ILE A 121 -11.64 -1.59 17.18
CA ILE A 121 -12.38 -2.38 16.19
C ILE A 121 -12.90 -1.46 15.08
N TYR A 122 -13.45 -0.30 15.45
CA TYR A 122 -13.91 0.69 14.48
C TYR A 122 -12.76 1.19 13.60
N ALA A 123 -11.61 1.55 14.17
CA ALA A 123 -10.43 1.99 13.43
C ALA A 123 -9.91 0.93 12.45
N ILE A 124 -9.89 -0.35 12.85
CA ILE A 124 -9.54 -1.49 12.00
C ILE A 124 -10.50 -1.60 10.80
N CYS A 125 -11.81 -1.48 11.05
CA CYS A 125 -12.83 -1.61 10.00
C CYS A 125 -12.87 -0.41 9.05
N ARG A 126 -12.69 0.80 9.59
CA ARG A 126 -12.66 2.06 8.83
C ARG A 126 -11.42 2.15 7.94
N GLY A 127 -10.28 1.69 8.46
CA GLY A 127 -8.96 1.86 7.84
C GLY A 127 -8.37 3.25 8.04
N GLY A 128 -7.13 3.41 7.53
CA GLY A 128 -6.37 4.67 7.56
C GLY A 128 -6.55 5.53 6.30
N TRP A 129 -7.68 5.47 5.63
CA TRP A 129 -7.95 6.25 4.43
C TRP A 129 -8.27 7.69 4.81
N PRO A 130 -7.55 8.72 4.28
CA PRO A 130 -7.80 10.11 4.64
C PRO A 130 -9.27 10.50 4.52
N GLN A 131 -9.95 10.05 3.47
CA GLN A 131 -11.37 10.33 3.24
C GLN A 131 -12.29 9.74 4.33
N SER A 132 -11.88 8.68 5.03
CA SER A 132 -12.68 8.05 6.08
C SER A 132 -12.49 8.69 7.46
N ILE A 133 -11.41 9.45 7.65
CA ILE A 133 -11.05 10.00 8.95
C ILE A 133 -11.86 11.27 9.26
N ASP A 134 -12.05 12.12 8.27
CA ASP A 134 -12.75 13.41 8.42
C ASP A 134 -14.29 13.29 8.30
N VAL A 135 -14.83 12.06 8.24
CA VAL A 135 -16.27 11.82 8.09
C VAL A 135 -16.94 11.62 9.45
N GLU A 136 -17.86 12.52 9.82
CA GLU A 136 -18.60 12.44 11.09
C GLU A 136 -19.53 11.20 11.16
N ASN A 137 -20.13 10.81 10.04
CA ASN A 137 -21.02 9.65 9.99
C ASN A 137 -20.21 8.35 9.92
N LYS A 138 -20.22 7.58 11.01
CA LYS A 138 -19.47 6.31 11.12
C LYS A 138 -19.83 5.28 10.05
N GLU A 139 -21.07 5.19 9.62
CA GLU A 139 -21.49 4.24 8.56
C GLU A 139 -20.91 4.64 7.21
N VAL A 140 -20.89 5.93 6.89
CA VAL A 140 -20.25 6.44 5.67
C VAL A 140 -18.74 6.24 5.73
N ALA A 141 -18.10 6.48 6.86
CA ALA A 141 -16.67 6.23 7.03
C ALA A 141 -16.29 4.75 6.79
N LEU A 142 -17.13 3.83 7.30
CA LEU A 142 -16.93 2.38 7.08
C LEU A 142 -17.16 1.96 5.63
N SER A 143 -18.07 2.62 4.89
CA SER A 143 -18.34 2.27 3.49
C SER A 143 -17.15 2.56 2.56
N ILE A 144 -16.27 3.51 2.92
CA ILE A 144 -15.11 3.90 2.09
C ILE A 144 -14.17 2.72 1.81
N ALA A 145 -13.92 1.87 2.82
CA ALA A 145 -13.12 0.65 2.62
C ALA A 145 -13.79 -0.34 1.67
N SER A 146 -15.11 -0.46 1.72
CA SER A 146 -15.88 -1.31 0.81
C SER A 146 -15.89 -0.77 -0.62
N ASP A 147 -16.02 0.55 -0.76
CA ASP A 147 -15.94 1.22 -2.07
C ASP A 147 -14.56 1.06 -2.68
N LEU A 148 -13.49 1.20 -1.88
CA LEU A 148 -12.11 0.96 -2.35
C LEU A 148 -11.91 -0.48 -2.81
N PHE A 149 -12.36 -1.45 -2.01
CA PHE A 149 -12.31 -2.88 -2.40
C PHE A 149 -13.06 -3.11 -3.72
N TYR A 150 -14.25 -2.55 -3.86
CA TYR A 150 -15.04 -2.66 -5.08
C TYR A 150 -14.31 -2.04 -6.28
N GLN A 151 -13.81 -0.82 -6.17
CA GLN A 151 -13.09 -0.13 -7.24
C GLN A 151 -11.81 -0.87 -7.63
N THR A 152 -11.05 -1.35 -6.66
CA THR A 152 -9.86 -2.18 -6.92
C THR A 152 -10.18 -3.38 -7.79
N CYS A 153 -11.26 -4.12 -7.49
CA CYS A 153 -11.63 -5.32 -8.23
C CYS A 153 -12.26 -5.03 -9.58
N HIS A 154 -13.04 -3.94 -9.71
CA HIS A 154 -13.88 -3.68 -10.89
C HIS A 154 -13.25 -2.69 -11.89
N SER A 155 -12.30 -1.86 -11.44
CA SER A 155 -11.70 -0.80 -12.24
C SER A 155 -10.18 -0.89 -12.27
N ASP A 156 -9.54 -0.70 -11.09
CA ASP A 156 -8.12 -0.42 -11.00
C ASP A 156 -7.25 -1.57 -11.50
N ILE A 157 -7.63 -2.81 -11.17
CA ILE A 157 -6.91 -4.01 -11.62
C ILE A 157 -6.87 -4.14 -13.16
N SER A 158 -7.93 -3.68 -13.86
CA SER A 158 -7.96 -3.68 -15.32
C SER A 158 -7.14 -2.53 -15.89
N THR A 159 -7.11 -1.40 -15.19
CA THR A 159 -6.33 -0.23 -15.59
C THR A 159 -4.83 -0.51 -15.51
N ILE A 160 -4.36 -1.08 -14.38
CA ILE A 160 -2.93 -1.36 -14.21
C ILE A 160 -2.42 -2.47 -15.14
N SER A 161 -3.24 -3.49 -15.36
CA SER A 161 -2.88 -4.61 -16.25
C SER A 161 -2.95 -4.24 -17.74
N GLN A 162 -3.56 -3.09 -18.07
CA GLN A 162 -3.91 -2.68 -19.44
C GLN A 162 -4.73 -3.75 -20.21
N THR A 163 -5.35 -4.67 -19.48
CA THR A 163 -6.20 -5.74 -20.01
C THR A 163 -7.45 -5.87 -19.17
N LYS A 164 -8.56 -6.18 -19.82
CA LYS A 164 -9.82 -6.37 -19.08
C LYS A 164 -9.71 -7.60 -18.18
N ARG A 165 -9.75 -7.37 -16.87
CA ARG A 165 -9.79 -8.41 -15.84
C ARG A 165 -11.24 -8.77 -15.49
N ASN A 166 -11.44 -10.01 -15.02
CA ASN A 166 -12.72 -10.42 -14.48
C ASN A 166 -12.83 -10.00 -13.00
N PRO A 167 -13.75 -9.08 -12.64
CA PRO A 167 -13.86 -8.58 -11.28
C PRO A 167 -14.13 -9.66 -10.24
N LEU A 168 -14.94 -10.68 -10.57
CA LEU A 168 -15.24 -11.78 -9.66
C LEU A 168 -14.02 -12.62 -9.30
N TRP A 169 -13.02 -12.71 -10.18
CA TRP A 169 -11.78 -13.40 -9.88
C TRP A 169 -10.91 -12.58 -8.93
N ALA A 170 -10.86 -11.26 -9.11
CA ALA A 170 -10.18 -10.35 -8.20
C ALA A 170 -10.81 -10.37 -6.80
N GLU A 171 -12.13 -10.29 -6.71
CA GLU A 171 -12.87 -10.38 -5.44
C GLU A 171 -12.59 -11.69 -4.70
N ARG A 172 -12.65 -12.82 -5.40
CA ARG A 172 -12.41 -14.14 -4.82
C ARG A 172 -10.95 -14.29 -4.37
N LEU A 173 -10.00 -13.79 -5.17
CA LEU A 173 -8.60 -13.78 -4.80
C LEU A 173 -8.37 -12.97 -3.53
N LEU A 174 -8.86 -11.73 -3.47
CA LEU A 174 -8.75 -10.88 -2.27
C LEU A 174 -9.48 -11.49 -1.07
N ARG A 175 -10.62 -12.12 -1.26
CA ARG A 175 -11.34 -12.82 -0.18
C ARG A 175 -10.54 -13.99 0.39
N SER A 176 -9.96 -14.84 -0.46
CA SER A 176 -9.10 -15.93 -0.02
C SER A 176 -7.84 -15.40 0.65
N TYR A 177 -7.25 -14.34 0.09
CA TYR A 177 -6.08 -13.69 0.67
C TYR A 177 -6.38 -13.12 2.06
N SER A 178 -7.50 -12.41 2.21
CA SER A 178 -7.97 -11.80 3.46
C SER A 178 -8.25 -12.82 4.56
N ARG A 179 -8.78 -14.00 4.19
CA ARG A 179 -8.96 -15.13 5.12
C ARG A 179 -7.64 -15.64 5.69
N ASN A 180 -6.56 -15.45 4.95
CA ASN A 180 -5.20 -15.86 5.32
C ASN A 180 -4.32 -14.70 5.78
N ILE A 181 -4.90 -13.53 6.10
CA ILE A 181 -4.14 -12.35 6.57
C ILE A 181 -3.31 -12.67 7.81
N CYS A 182 -2.11 -12.12 7.87
CA CYS A 182 -1.13 -12.34 8.95
C CYS A 182 -0.78 -13.81 9.20
N THR A 183 -0.91 -14.67 8.19
CA THR A 183 -0.48 -16.07 8.25
C THR A 183 0.66 -16.37 7.28
N LEU A 184 1.27 -17.54 7.42
CA LEU A 184 2.28 -18.09 6.51
C LEU A 184 1.66 -18.98 5.42
N ALA A 185 0.39 -18.74 5.07
CA ALA A 185 -0.29 -19.52 4.05
C ALA A 185 0.46 -19.48 2.72
N GLU A 186 0.70 -20.64 2.14
CA GLU A 186 1.38 -20.71 0.84
C GLU A 186 0.46 -20.22 -0.30
N THR A 187 1.06 -19.64 -1.34
CA THR A 187 0.32 -19.21 -2.54
C THR A 187 -0.54 -20.32 -3.15
N LYS A 188 -0.10 -21.60 -3.03
CA LYS A 188 -0.89 -22.75 -3.47
C LYS A 188 -2.22 -22.90 -2.73
N THR A 189 -2.31 -22.47 -1.46
CA THR A 189 -3.56 -22.50 -0.68
C THR A 189 -4.56 -21.50 -1.25
N ILE A 190 -4.10 -20.27 -1.50
CA ILE A 190 -4.91 -19.21 -2.10
C ILE A 190 -5.37 -19.61 -3.52
N TYR A 191 -4.48 -20.20 -4.31
CA TYR A 191 -4.82 -20.73 -5.63
C TYR A 191 -5.86 -21.85 -5.57
N ALA A 192 -5.73 -22.80 -4.63
CA ALA A 192 -6.68 -23.88 -4.43
C ALA A 192 -8.07 -23.37 -4.03
N ASP A 193 -8.14 -22.36 -3.15
CA ASP A 193 -9.40 -21.71 -2.80
C ASP A 193 -10.10 -21.13 -4.03
N LEU A 194 -9.35 -20.43 -4.86
CA LEU A 194 -9.90 -19.80 -6.07
C LEU A 194 -10.37 -20.83 -7.09
N THR A 195 -9.60 -21.90 -7.30
CA THR A 195 -9.92 -22.98 -8.25
C THR A 195 -11.03 -23.90 -7.77
N SER A 196 -11.38 -23.87 -6.49
CA SER A 196 -12.52 -24.64 -5.96
C SER A 196 -13.87 -24.21 -6.56
N THR A 197 -13.97 -22.99 -7.04
CA THR A 197 -15.20 -22.37 -7.55
C THR A 197 -15.05 -21.72 -8.92
N THR A 198 -13.85 -21.73 -9.50
CA THR A 198 -13.53 -20.98 -10.73
C THR A 198 -12.47 -21.74 -11.55
N GLU A 199 -12.68 -21.84 -12.83
CA GLU A 199 -11.67 -22.35 -13.74
C GLU A 199 -10.71 -21.20 -14.13
N ILE A 200 -9.59 -21.13 -13.47
CA ILE A 200 -8.53 -20.15 -13.75
C ILE A 200 -7.18 -20.88 -13.91
N SER A 201 -6.44 -20.53 -14.95
CA SER A 201 -5.11 -21.07 -15.14
C SER A 201 -4.11 -20.51 -14.10
N LYS A 202 -3.09 -21.29 -13.78
CA LYS A 202 -2.06 -20.85 -12.84
C LYS A 202 -1.33 -19.56 -13.29
N PRO A 203 -0.94 -19.40 -14.56
CA PRO A 203 -0.37 -18.12 -15.04
C PRO A 203 -1.32 -16.95 -14.81
N THR A 204 -2.59 -17.10 -15.21
CA THR A 204 -3.60 -16.04 -15.02
C THR A 204 -3.79 -15.68 -13.54
N PHE A 205 -3.77 -16.65 -12.63
CA PHE A 205 -3.81 -16.41 -11.20
C PHE A 205 -2.65 -15.52 -10.76
N TYR A 206 -1.42 -15.82 -11.19
CA TYR A 206 -0.25 -14.99 -10.86
C TYR A 206 -0.32 -13.59 -11.48
N ASP A 207 -0.91 -13.44 -12.66
CA ASP A 207 -1.15 -12.12 -13.25
C ASP A 207 -2.02 -11.25 -12.32
N TYR A 208 -3.15 -11.79 -11.83
CA TYR A 208 -4.01 -11.07 -10.86
C TYR A 208 -3.29 -10.77 -9.55
N PHE A 209 -2.49 -11.72 -9.07
CA PHE A 209 -1.72 -11.55 -7.84
C PHE A 209 -0.73 -10.39 -7.98
N HIS A 210 0.03 -10.34 -9.07
CA HIS A 210 0.99 -9.28 -9.35
C HIS A 210 0.30 -7.93 -9.61
N ASP A 211 -0.85 -7.91 -10.31
CA ASP A 211 -1.62 -6.68 -10.48
C ASP A 211 -2.02 -6.07 -9.12
N LEU A 212 -2.41 -6.90 -8.14
CA LEU A 212 -2.74 -6.44 -6.79
C LEU A 212 -1.50 -6.00 -5.97
N GLU A 213 -0.33 -6.59 -6.23
CA GLU A 213 0.95 -6.09 -5.68
C GLU A 213 1.31 -4.74 -6.30
N ASP A 214 1.16 -4.60 -7.61
CA ASP A 214 1.44 -3.36 -8.35
C ASP A 214 0.46 -2.22 -7.97
N LEU A 215 -0.75 -2.55 -7.54
CA LEU A 215 -1.71 -1.60 -6.92
C LEU A 215 -1.42 -1.31 -5.45
N TYR A 216 -0.36 -1.88 -4.88
CA TYR A 216 -0.01 -1.78 -3.45
C TYR A 216 -1.09 -2.28 -2.49
N ILE A 217 -2.04 -3.09 -2.96
CA ILE A 217 -3.08 -3.70 -2.12
C ILE A 217 -2.50 -4.87 -1.31
N ILE A 218 -1.76 -5.76 -1.98
CA ILE A 218 -0.98 -6.81 -1.32
C ILE A 218 0.34 -6.20 -0.85
N ASP A 219 0.63 -6.34 0.44
CA ASP A 219 1.81 -5.74 1.08
C ASP A 219 2.46 -6.73 2.07
N GLU A 220 2.98 -7.81 1.53
CA GLU A 220 3.55 -8.93 2.28
C GLU A 220 4.72 -8.53 3.19
N ILE A 221 4.92 -9.33 4.25
CA ILE A 221 5.97 -9.10 5.25
C ILE A 221 7.07 -10.11 5.02
N PRO A 222 8.31 -9.68 4.75
CA PRO A 222 9.44 -10.58 4.56
C PRO A 222 9.82 -11.26 5.88
N ALA A 223 10.37 -12.47 5.78
CA ALA A 223 10.94 -13.15 6.93
C ALA A 223 12.28 -12.51 7.30
N TRP A 224 12.52 -12.33 8.61
CA TRP A 224 13.82 -12.00 9.15
C TRP A 224 14.50 -13.24 9.70
N CYS A 225 15.79 -13.38 9.48
CA CYS A 225 16.59 -14.46 10.01
C CYS A 225 17.92 -13.90 10.55
N PRO A 226 18.29 -14.17 11.82
CA PRO A 226 19.54 -13.67 12.40
C PRO A 226 20.78 -14.21 11.68
N ALA A 227 20.69 -15.40 11.10
CA ALA A 227 21.77 -16.01 10.34
C ALA A 227 21.67 -15.62 8.84
N ILE A 228 22.17 -14.45 8.47
CA ILE A 228 22.08 -13.86 7.12
C ILE A 228 22.53 -14.82 6.00
N ARG A 229 23.46 -15.75 6.30
CA ARG A 229 23.97 -16.74 5.32
C ARG A 229 23.23 -18.08 5.40
N SER A 230 22.19 -18.19 6.25
CA SER A 230 21.40 -19.41 6.34
C SER A 230 20.55 -19.62 5.08
N ARG A 231 20.44 -20.89 4.66
CA ARG A 231 19.50 -21.28 3.60
C ARG A 231 18.05 -20.99 3.99
N ASP A 232 17.75 -21.00 5.29
CA ASP A 232 16.41 -20.75 5.82
C ASP A 232 15.99 -19.30 5.64
N ALA A 233 16.93 -18.35 5.72
CA ALA A 233 16.70 -16.93 5.42
C ALA A 233 16.19 -16.69 3.99
N ILE A 234 16.66 -17.51 3.03
CA ILE A 234 16.28 -17.38 1.61
C ILE A 234 15.00 -18.15 1.29
N ARG A 235 14.70 -19.21 2.07
CA ARG A 235 13.57 -20.12 1.81
C ARG A 235 12.31 -19.79 2.59
N ALA A 236 12.41 -18.92 3.59
CA ALA A 236 11.25 -18.49 4.34
C ALA A 236 10.31 -17.68 3.44
N GLY A 237 9.06 -18.13 3.35
CA GLY A 237 8.02 -17.41 2.61
C GLY A 237 7.63 -16.13 3.32
N ASN A 238 7.05 -15.20 2.60
CA ASN A 238 6.50 -13.99 3.19
C ASN A 238 5.24 -14.30 4.01
N LYS A 239 5.01 -13.52 5.06
CA LYS A 239 3.75 -13.52 5.78
C LYS A 239 2.73 -12.70 4.98
N ARG A 240 1.53 -13.25 4.81
CA ARG A 240 0.45 -12.61 4.06
C ARG A 240 -0.02 -11.35 4.76
N ASN A 241 -0.08 -10.25 4.06
CA ASN A 241 -0.60 -8.99 4.60
C ASN A 241 -1.15 -8.11 3.49
N LEU A 242 -2.08 -7.23 3.85
CA LEU A 242 -2.63 -6.18 3.00
C LEU A 242 -2.10 -4.83 3.50
N VAL A 243 -2.13 -3.82 2.64
CA VAL A 243 -1.66 -2.48 2.98
C VAL A 243 -2.44 -1.86 4.15
N ASP A 244 -3.71 -2.25 4.31
CA ASP A 244 -4.59 -1.84 5.40
C ASP A 244 -5.55 -2.97 5.76
N PRO A 245 -5.80 -3.25 7.06
CA PRO A 245 -6.71 -4.32 7.48
C PRO A 245 -8.16 -4.12 7.04
N SER A 246 -8.60 -2.89 6.80
CA SER A 246 -9.97 -2.60 6.37
C SER A 246 -10.32 -3.22 5.02
N ILE A 247 -9.33 -3.42 4.14
CA ILE A 247 -9.51 -4.15 2.89
C ILE A 247 -9.91 -5.61 3.16
N ALA A 248 -9.28 -6.25 4.16
CA ALA A 248 -9.65 -7.61 4.55
C ALA A 248 -11.07 -7.65 5.15
N VAL A 249 -11.43 -6.68 5.97
CA VAL A 249 -12.78 -6.54 6.52
C VAL A 249 -13.81 -6.43 5.40
N ALA A 250 -13.57 -5.56 4.42
CA ALA A 250 -14.44 -5.37 3.26
C ALA A 250 -14.55 -6.64 2.40
N ALA A 251 -13.42 -7.27 2.06
CA ALA A 251 -13.38 -8.48 1.25
C ALA A 251 -14.09 -9.67 1.90
N LEU A 252 -14.07 -9.76 3.22
CA LEU A 252 -14.75 -10.79 3.98
C LEU A 252 -16.24 -10.45 4.27
N GLY A 253 -16.66 -9.21 4.01
CA GLY A 253 -18.02 -8.73 4.28
C GLY A 253 -18.32 -8.65 5.77
N LEU A 254 -17.34 -8.26 6.59
CA LEU A 254 -17.47 -8.15 8.03
C LEU A 254 -17.86 -6.73 8.45
N SER A 255 -18.44 -6.62 9.64
CA SER A 255 -18.78 -5.35 10.30
C SER A 255 -18.15 -5.31 11.70
N PRO A 256 -18.07 -4.14 12.35
CA PRO A 256 -17.57 -4.05 13.72
C PRO A 256 -18.22 -5.01 14.70
N ASP A 257 -19.53 -5.20 14.60
CA ASP A 257 -20.31 -6.09 15.48
C ASP A 257 -19.89 -7.57 15.40
N TYR A 258 -19.37 -8.02 14.27
CA TYR A 258 -18.90 -9.38 14.09
C TYR A 258 -17.80 -9.75 15.10
N PHE A 259 -16.91 -8.81 15.41
CA PHE A 259 -15.74 -9.03 16.26
C PHE A 259 -16.07 -9.18 17.75
N ASN A 260 -17.29 -8.87 18.17
CA ASN A 260 -17.77 -9.17 19.51
C ASN A 260 -17.83 -10.69 19.79
N SER A 261 -17.85 -11.50 18.75
CA SER A 261 -17.93 -12.97 18.83
C SER A 261 -16.69 -13.70 18.29
N ASP A 262 -15.83 -13.02 17.53
CA ASP A 262 -14.64 -13.61 16.88
C ASP A 262 -13.36 -12.81 17.15
N PHE A 263 -12.86 -12.92 18.38
CA PHE A 263 -11.59 -12.31 18.78
C PHE A 263 -10.37 -12.90 18.08
N LYS A 264 -10.48 -14.12 17.52
CA LYS A 264 -9.36 -14.73 16.79
C LYS A 264 -9.13 -14.00 15.47
N THR A 265 -10.17 -13.74 14.70
CA THR A 265 -10.07 -12.96 13.47
C THR A 265 -9.67 -11.51 13.78
N LEU A 266 -10.21 -10.92 14.88
CA LEU A 266 -9.78 -9.60 15.32
C LEU A 266 -8.27 -9.55 15.58
N GLY A 267 -7.68 -10.59 16.22
CA GLY A 267 -6.25 -10.66 16.48
C GLY A 267 -5.39 -10.59 15.22
N PHE A 268 -5.76 -11.26 14.14
CA PHE A 268 -5.06 -11.16 12.86
C PHE A 268 -5.17 -9.78 12.22
N LEU A 269 -6.34 -9.16 12.29
CA LEU A 269 -6.54 -7.80 11.77
C LEU A 269 -5.82 -6.75 12.61
N PHE A 270 -5.76 -6.94 13.92
CA PHE A 270 -4.96 -6.10 14.80
C PHE A 270 -3.46 -6.23 14.51
N GLU A 271 -2.96 -7.45 14.27
CA GLU A 271 -1.58 -7.64 13.82
C GLU A 271 -1.32 -6.88 12.50
N SER A 272 -2.25 -6.94 11.53
CA SER A 272 -2.15 -6.21 10.28
C SER A 272 -2.13 -4.68 10.50
N LEU A 273 -2.97 -4.15 11.41
CA LEU A 273 -2.95 -2.75 11.82
C LEU A 273 -1.58 -2.35 12.38
N CYS A 274 -1.04 -3.15 13.32
CA CYS A 274 0.28 -2.90 13.90
C CYS A 274 1.39 -2.91 12.84
N ILE A 275 1.33 -3.83 11.88
CA ILE A 275 2.28 -3.91 10.77
C ILE A 275 2.21 -2.65 9.91
N ARG A 276 1.01 -2.20 9.54
CA ARG A 276 0.81 -0.94 8.81
C ARG A 276 1.48 0.23 9.53
N ASP A 277 1.15 0.43 10.79
CA ASP A 277 1.66 1.53 11.60
C ASP A 277 3.19 1.44 11.79
N LEU A 278 3.72 0.25 12.05
CA LEU A 278 5.16 0.05 12.15
C LEU A 278 5.89 0.35 10.84
N LYS A 279 5.33 -0.01 9.67
CA LYS A 279 5.91 0.35 8.38
C LYS A 279 5.95 1.86 8.17
N ILE A 280 4.89 2.57 8.55
CA ILE A 280 4.83 4.03 8.49
C ILE A 280 5.89 4.65 9.40
N TYR A 281 5.92 4.25 10.68
CA TYR A 281 6.85 4.80 11.66
C TYR A 281 8.32 4.50 11.34
N SER A 282 8.61 3.33 10.77
CA SER A 282 9.98 2.92 10.39
C SER A 282 10.45 3.54 9.08
N SER A 283 9.55 3.95 8.19
CA SER A 283 9.91 4.51 6.88
C SER A 283 10.80 5.74 6.97
N GLY A 284 10.50 6.64 7.93
CA GLY A 284 11.32 7.83 8.21
C GLY A 284 12.67 7.54 8.88
N LEU A 285 12.87 6.31 9.37
CA LEU A 285 14.07 5.85 10.07
C LEU A 285 14.95 4.94 9.19
N ASN A 286 14.63 4.78 7.91
CA ASN A 286 15.20 3.77 7.02
C ASN A 286 15.10 2.35 7.61
N GLY A 287 14.04 2.09 8.39
CA GLY A 287 13.76 0.79 8.99
C GLY A 287 12.93 -0.09 8.06
N GLU A 288 13.04 -1.40 8.27
CA GLU A 288 12.25 -2.40 7.57
C GLU A 288 11.48 -3.26 8.59
N VAL A 289 10.22 -3.56 8.28
CA VAL A 289 9.37 -4.43 9.10
C VAL A 289 9.44 -5.84 8.55
N SER A 290 9.85 -6.77 9.38
CA SER A 290 9.96 -8.20 9.06
C SER A 290 9.35 -9.03 10.17
N TYR A 291 8.94 -10.25 9.86
CA TYR A 291 8.50 -11.18 10.89
C TYR A 291 9.61 -12.18 11.25
N TYR A 292 9.64 -12.59 12.51
CA TYR A 292 10.48 -13.67 13.00
C TYR A 292 9.61 -14.87 13.41
N HIS A 293 9.99 -16.05 12.97
CA HIS A 293 9.35 -17.29 13.38
C HIS A 293 10.40 -18.30 13.82
N ASP A 294 10.34 -18.68 15.07
CA ASP A 294 11.17 -19.76 15.61
C ASP A 294 10.42 -21.09 15.48
N ARG A 295 11.15 -22.13 15.16
CA ARG A 295 10.59 -23.48 14.96
C ARG A 295 10.54 -24.30 16.24
N TYR A 296 10.74 -23.66 17.42
CA TYR A 296 10.70 -24.36 18.71
C TYR A 296 9.30 -24.38 19.32
#